data_0d1bf29513379cb6c831b11fbc1451e7
#
_entry.id   0d1bf29513379cb6c831b11fbc1451e7
#
_cell.length_a   1.000
_cell.length_b   1.000
_cell.length_c   1.000
_cell.angle_alpha   90.00
_cell.angle_beta   90.00
_cell.angle_gamma   90.00
#
_symmetry.space_group_name_H-M   'P 1'
#
loop_
_entity.id
_entity.type
_entity.pdbx_description
1 polymer ?
#
loop_
_entity_poly.entity_id
_entity_poly.type
_entity_poly.pdbx_seq_one_letter_code
_entity_poly.pdbx_strand_id
1 'polypeptide(L)'
;MSLICCRIVINNSSMNTILFIIGSLRAKSFNRQLADKAREIIGGRAQIKELDYSDLPLLNQDVEQPEPVAVARVRKAIQEADALWLFTPEYNGSYPGHLKNLLDWLSRPVKPMDYGTPTCINGKRVALSGAGGKAATAGCRAKLAELLTFMKADVLPQQLGIALPPEAWSTDVLTLTDEQLAQLKALAESVI
;
A
#
# COMPACT_ATOMS: atom_id res chain seq x y z
N MET A 1 37.13 -27.64 -34.93
CA MET A 1 37.19 -26.91 -33.64
C MET A 1 36.00 -25.95 -33.59
N SER A 2 34.94 -26.38 -32.88
CA SER A 2 33.71 -25.59 -32.76
C SER A 2 33.79 -24.78 -31.44
N LEU A 3 33.84 -23.46 -31.56
CA LEU A 3 33.79 -22.55 -30.41
C LEU A 3 32.32 -22.47 -29.92
N ILE A 4 32.06 -23.13 -28.79
CA ILE A 4 30.78 -22.97 -28.06
C ILE A 4 30.85 -21.60 -27.35
N CYS A 5 30.16 -20.63 -27.96
CA CYS A 5 29.98 -19.30 -27.34
C CYS A 5 28.96 -19.42 -26.19
N CYS A 6 29.44 -19.52 -24.96
CA CYS A 6 28.59 -19.52 -23.78
C CYS A 6 28.01 -18.11 -23.62
N ARG A 7 26.76 -17.89 -24.05
CA ARG A 7 26.04 -16.66 -23.74
C ARG A 7 25.72 -16.67 -22.26
N ILE A 8 26.45 -15.87 -21.51
CA ILE A 8 26.08 -15.51 -20.14
C ILE A 8 24.79 -14.66 -20.24
N VAL A 9 23.64 -15.28 -19.96
CA VAL A 9 22.39 -14.56 -19.76
C VAL A 9 22.54 -13.85 -18.41
N ILE A 10 22.93 -12.60 -18.43
CA ILE A 10 22.86 -11.73 -17.24
C ILE A 10 21.36 -11.51 -17.03
N ASN A 11 20.76 -12.29 -16.13
CA ASN A 11 19.43 -12.01 -15.61
C ASN A 11 19.52 -10.72 -14.77
N ASN A 12 19.30 -9.59 -15.42
CA ASN A 12 19.13 -8.31 -14.74
C ASN A 12 17.71 -8.31 -14.13
N SER A 13 17.47 -9.13 -13.10
CA SER A 13 16.27 -9.01 -12.32
C SER A 13 16.36 -7.69 -11.57
N SER A 14 15.68 -6.66 -12.08
CA SER A 14 15.50 -5.43 -11.34
C SER A 14 14.86 -5.78 -9.99
N MET A 15 15.41 -5.22 -8.91
CA MET A 15 14.87 -5.41 -7.57
C MET A 15 13.41 -4.94 -7.54
N ASN A 16 12.50 -5.77 -7.02
CA ASN A 16 11.09 -5.43 -6.91
C ASN A 16 10.90 -4.14 -6.10
N THR A 17 10.00 -3.29 -6.56
CA THR A 17 9.62 -2.04 -5.88
C THR A 17 8.29 -2.23 -5.16
N ILE A 18 8.30 -2.07 -3.84
CA ILE A 18 7.09 -2.10 -3.00
C ILE A 18 6.76 -0.66 -2.60
N LEU A 19 5.56 -0.20 -2.94
CA LEU A 19 5.08 1.13 -2.57
C LEU A 19 4.27 1.06 -1.28
N PHE A 20 4.77 1.68 -0.22
CA PHE A 20 4.08 1.81 1.05
C PHE A 20 3.09 2.98 1.01
N ILE A 21 1.86 2.73 1.44
CA ILE A 21 0.77 3.72 1.51
C ILE A 21 0.31 3.80 2.95
N ILE A 22 0.64 4.92 3.61
CA ILE A 22 0.33 5.13 5.03
C ILE A 22 -1.01 5.85 5.17
N GLY A 23 -2.02 5.15 5.67
CA GLY A 23 -3.37 5.67 5.86
C GLY A 23 -3.55 6.55 7.10
N SER A 24 -2.51 7.24 7.57
CA SER A 24 -2.57 8.15 8.71
C SER A 24 -1.65 9.33 8.51
N LEU A 25 -2.18 10.54 8.69
CA LEU A 25 -1.43 11.79 8.60
C LEU A 25 -0.74 12.17 9.92
N ARG A 26 -1.00 11.42 11.02
CA ARG A 26 -0.39 11.71 12.33
C ARG A 26 1.11 11.39 12.29
N ALA A 27 1.97 12.32 12.71
CA ALA A 27 3.43 12.15 12.70
C ALA A 27 3.88 10.92 13.52
N LYS A 28 3.29 10.69 14.71
CA LYS A 28 3.55 9.51 15.55
C LYS A 28 2.56 8.37 15.31
N SER A 29 2.17 8.16 14.05
CA SER A 29 1.20 7.12 13.71
C SER A 29 1.74 5.73 14.00
N PHE A 30 0.95 4.89 14.68
CA PHE A 30 1.26 3.46 14.85
C PHE A 30 1.33 2.71 13.51
N ASN A 31 0.56 3.15 12.53
CA ASN A 31 0.60 2.56 11.19
C ASN A 31 1.88 2.92 10.43
N ARG A 32 2.46 4.11 10.69
CA ARG A 32 3.81 4.46 10.21
C ARG A 32 4.87 3.59 10.90
N GLN A 33 4.80 3.44 12.22
CA GLN A 33 5.73 2.58 12.95
C GLN A 33 5.63 1.12 12.51
N LEU A 34 4.42 0.62 12.18
CA LEU A 34 4.23 -0.72 11.62
C LEU A 34 4.88 -0.84 10.23
N ALA A 35 4.75 0.19 9.40
CA ALA A 35 5.41 0.25 8.10
C ALA A 35 6.95 0.28 8.23
N ASP A 36 7.47 1.01 9.23
CA ASP A 36 8.91 1.06 9.49
C ASP A 36 9.43 -0.32 9.94
N LYS A 37 8.67 -1.06 10.77
CA LYS A 37 9.01 -2.46 11.10
C LYS A 37 8.98 -3.39 9.89
N ALA A 38 8.01 -3.22 8.99
CA ALA A 38 7.98 -3.97 7.73
C ALA A 38 9.20 -3.64 6.86
N ARG A 39 9.61 -2.38 6.79
CA ARG A 39 10.81 -1.91 6.08
C ARG A 39 12.09 -2.56 6.63
N GLU A 40 12.24 -2.60 7.96
CA GLU A 40 13.36 -3.28 8.63
C GLU A 40 13.41 -4.77 8.27
N ILE A 41 12.26 -5.45 8.26
CA ILE A 41 12.14 -6.87 7.91
C ILE A 41 12.52 -7.13 6.45
N ILE A 42 12.02 -6.33 5.52
CA ILE A 42 12.31 -6.46 4.09
C ILE A 42 13.82 -6.22 3.85
N GLY A 43 14.40 -5.22 4.51
CA GLY A 43 15.82 -4.86 4.35
C GLY A 43 16.16 -4.55 2.89
N GLY A 44 17.28 -5.12 2.39
CA GLY A 44 17.75 -4.92 1.02
C GLY A 44 17.13 -5.86 -0.03
N ARG A 45 16.09 -6.64 0.30
CA ARG A 45 15.49 -7.64 -0.61
C ARG A 45 14.51 -7.05 -1.64
N ALA A 46 13.98 -5.86 -1.36
CA ALA A 46 13.15 -5.07 -2.27
C ALA A 46 13.43 -3.58 -2.09
N GLN A 47 13.20 -2.79 -3.12
CA GLN A 47 13.18 -1.33 -3.02
C GLN A 47 11.87 -0.87 -2.40
N ILE A 48 11.92 -0.10 -1.31
CA ILE A 48 10.72 0.44 -0.67
C ILE A 48 10.64 1.93 -0.97
N LYS A 49 9.54 2.33 -1.58
CA LYS A 49 9.13 3.72 -1.75
C LYS A 49 7.92 3.99 -0.85
N GLU A 50 7.74 5.23 -0.42
CA GLU A 50 6.55 5.68 0.30
C GLU A 50 5.78 6.67 -0.56
N LEU A 51 4.46 6.50 -0.63
CA LEU A 51 3.60 7.37 -1.40
C LEU A 51 3.26 8.62 -0.60
N ASP A 52 3.68 9.78 -1.08
CA ASP A 52 3.14 11.06 -0.61
C ASP A 52 1.91 11.42 -1.43
N TYR A 53 0.77 11.53 -0.77
CA TYR A 53 -0.53 11.91 -1.33
C TYR A 53 -1.28 12.93 -0.48
N SER A 54 -0.55 13.60 0.40
CA SER A 54 -1.10 14.59 1.35
C SER A 54 -1.66 15.84 0.65
N ASP A 55 -1.19 16.13 -0.56
CA ASP A 55 -1.58 17.28 -1.38
C ASP A 55 -2.64 16.95 -2.46
N LEU A 56 -3.20 15.73 -2.44
CA LEU A 56 -4.27 15.39 -3.37
C LEU A 56 -5.51 16.25 -3.11
N PRO A 57 -6.04 16.95 -4.12
CA PRO A 57 -7.31 17.64 -3.98
C PRO A 57 -8.43 16.62 -3.72
N LEU A 58 -9.53 17.04 -3.09
CA LEU A 58 -10.72 16.20 -3.05
C LEU A 58 -11.19 15.93 -4.48
N LEU A 59 -11.58 14.66 -4.75
CA LEU A 59 -12.07 14.28 -6.05
C LEU A 59 -13.26 15.16 -6.43
N ASN A 60 -13.13 15.85 -7.54
CA ASN A 60 -14.18 16.63 -8.18
C ASN A 60 -14.05 16.51 -9.70
N GLN A 61 -15.10 16.03 -10.35
CA GLN A 61 -15.12 15.83 -11.79
C GLN A 61 -14.97 17.13 -12.60
N ASP A 62 -15.35 18.28 -12.03
CA ASP A 62 -15.23 19.58 -12.70
C ASP A 62 -13.76 20.00 -12.91
N VAL A 63 -12.85 19.47 -12.08
CA VAL A 63 -11.41 19.78 -12.13
C VAL A 63 -10.56 18.55 -12.45
N GLU A 64 -11.18 17.50 -12.99
CA GLU A 64 -10.50 16.26 -13.35
C GLU A 64 -9.60 16.43 -14.59
N GLN A 65 -9.93 17.41 -15.42
CA GLN A 65 -9.17 17.74 -16.64
C GLN A 65 -8.90 19.24 -16.75
N PRO A 66 -7.66 19.68 -17.02
CA PRO A 66 -6.46 18.82 -17.14
C PRO A 66 -6.13 18.11 -15.83
N GLU A 67 -5.55 16.89 -15.93
CA GLU A 67 -5.23 16.09 -14.73
C GLU A 67 -4.38 16.89 -13.73
N PRO A 68 -4.76 16.96 -12.44
CA PRO A 68 -3.96 17.63 -11.43
C PRO A 68 -2.57 17.00 -11.29
N VAL A 69 -1.53 17.80 -11.14
CA VAL A 69 -0.13 17.34 -11.05
C VAL A 69 0.07 16.31 -9.94
N ALA A 70 -0.58 16.52 -8.79
CA ALA A 70 -0.53 15.57 -7.66
C ALA A 70 -1.14 14.21 -8.04
N VAL A 71 -2.22 14.18 -8.81
CA VAL A 71 -2.87 12.95 -9.30
C VAL A 71 -1.97 12.21 -10.28
N ALA A 72 -1.40 12.92 -11.26
CA ALA A 72 -0.46 12.33 -12.22
C ALA A 72 0.76 11.72 -11.52
N ARG A 73 1.33 12.42 -10.52
CA ARG A 73 2.46 11.94 -9.72
C ARG A 73 2.09 10.65 -8.98
N VAL A 74 0.94 10.62 -8.31
CA VAL A 74 0.48 9.46 -7.55
C VAL A 74 0.23 8.27 -8.47
N ARG A 75 -0.48 8.46 -9.59
CA ARG A 75 -0.71 7.40 -10.59
C ARG A 75 0.59 6.81 -11.13
N LYS A 76 1.57 7.67 -11.43
CA LYS A 76 2.89 7.22 -11.87
C LYS A 76 3.57 6.35 -10.81
N ALA A 77 3.55 6.77 -9.54
CA ALA A 77 4.14 5.98 -8.45
C ALA A 77 3.47 4.59 -8.30
N ILE A 78 2.14 4.51 -8.44
CA ILE A 78 1.41 3.24 -8.45
C ILE A 78 1.80 2.38 -9.66
N GLN A 79 1.93 2.97 -10.85
CA GLN A 79 2.30 2.24 -12.08
C GLN A 79 3.70 1.64 -11.98
N GLU A 80 4.66 2.38 -11.43
CA GLU A 80 6.07 1.97 -11.28
C GLU A 80 6.30 0.92 -10.18
N ALA A 81 5.35 0.74 -9.27
CA ALA A 81 5.46 -0.25 -8.21
C ALA A 81 5.06 -1.64 -8.67
N ASP A 82 5.78 -2.67 -8.22
CA ASP A 82 5.43 -4.08 -8.44
C ASP A 82 4.36 -4.54 -7.48
N ALA A 83 4.37 -4.02 -6.25
CA ALA A 83 3.36 -4.28 -5.23
C ALA A 83 3.06 -3.04 -4.39
N LEU A 84 1.88 -3.04 -3.78
CA LEU A 84 1.44 -2.00 -2.85
C LEU A 84 1.26 -2.61 -1.46
N TRP A 85 1.63 -1.88 -0.41
CA TRP A 85 1.36 -2.28 0.96
C TRP A 85 0.70 -1.13 1.71
N LEU A 86 -0.58 -1.29 2.06
CA LEU A 86 -1.35 -0.29 2.78
C LEU A 86 -1.28 -0.55 4.29
N PHE A 87 -0.93 0.50 5.04
CA PHE A 87 -0.90 0.50 6.50
C PHE A 87 -1.93 1.50 7.00
N THR A 88 -3.06 1.03 7.55
CA THR A 88 -4.22 1.88 7.79
C THR A 88 -4.75 1.80 9.22
N PRO A 89 -5.09 2.93 9.84
CA PRO A 89 -5.94 2.93 11.02
C PRO A 89 -7.39 2.63 10.62
N GLU A 90 -8.23 2.39 11.62
CA GLU A 90 -9.67 2.30 11.46
C GLU A 90 -10.34 3.53 12.10
N TYR A 91 -11.10 4.28 11.32
CA TYR A 91 -11.91 5.41 11.78
C TYR A 91 -13.38 5.10 11.58
N ASN A 92 -14.15 5.02 12.68
CA ASN A 92 -15.58 4.73 12.63
C ASN A 92 -15.93 3.44 11.85
N GLY A 93 -15.14 2.38 12.06
CA GLY A 93 -15.34 1.10 11.38
C GLY A 93 -15.03 1.12 9.87
N SER A 94 -14.23 2.09 9.40
CA SER A 94 -13.88 2.25 7.99
C SER A 94 -12.45 2.78 7.81
N TYR A 95 -12.02 2.90 6.57
CA TYR A 95 -10.75 3.52 6.20
C TYR A 95 -10.82 5.05 6.26
N PRO A 96 -9.68 5.73 6.49
CA PRO A 96 -9.60 7.19 6.57
C PRO A 96 -10.08 7.90 5.30
N GLY A 97 -10.68 9.08 5.45
CA GLY A 97 -11.22 9.84 4.31
C GLY A 97 -10.18 10.22 3.25
N HIS A 98 -8.97 10.59 3.66
CA HIS A 98 -7.90 10.91 2.70
C HIS A 98 -7.41 9.66 1.93
N LEU A 99 -7.43 8.46 2.55
CA LEU A 99 -7.16 7.21 1.86
C LEU A 99 -8.28 6.87 0.86
N LYS A 100 -9.54 7.14 1.24
CA LYS A 100 -10.67 7.00 0.31
C LYS A 100 -10.52 7.94 -0.89
N ASN A 101 -10.14 9.20 -0.65
CA ASN A 101 -9.91 10.17 -1.73
C ASN A 101 -8.80 9.72 -2.69
N LEU A 102 -7.70 9.17 -2.17
CA LEU A 102 -6.66 8.55 -2.99
C LEU A 102 -7.25 7.46 -3.90
N LEU A 103 -7.99 6.50 -3.32
CA LEU A 103 -8.57 5.39 -4.08
C LEU A 103 -9.62 5.87 -5.10
N ASP A 104 -10.38 6.92 -4.79
CA ASP A 104 -11.31 7.52 -5.73
C ASP A 104 -10.58 8.10 -6.95
N TRP A 105 -9.48 8.83 -6.76
CA TRP A 105 -8.63 9.30 -7.87
C TRP A 105 -8.04 8.15 -8.69
N LEU A 106 -7.59 7.07 -8.03
CA LEU A 106 -7.01 5.91 -8.71
C LEU A 106 -8.05 5.09 -9.50
N SER A 107 -9.33 5.21 -9.17
CA SER A 107 -10.43 4.54 -9.88
C SER A 107 -10.84 5.26 -11.17
N ARG A 108 -10.42 6.51 -11.36
CA ARG A 108 -10.82 7.31 -12.52
C ARG A 108 -10.00 6.95 -13.77
N PRO A 109 -10.60 6.97 -14.97
CA PRO A 109 -9.86 6.77 -16.20
C PRO A 109 -8.82 7.88 -16.40
N VAL A 110 -7.69 7.55 -16.99
CA VAL A 110 -6.62 8.53 -17.30
C VAL A 110 -7.05 9.49 -18.43
N LYS A 111 -7.80 8.97 -19.41
CA LYS A 111 -8.39 9.78 -20.47
C LYS A 111 -9.89 9.95 -20.21
N PRO A 112 -10.46 11.14 -20.46
CA PRO A 112 -11.89 11.35 -20.31
C PRO A 112 -12.71 10.29 -21.06
N MET A 113 -13.72 9.73 -20.41
CA MET A 113 -14.66 8.74 -20.97
C MET A 113 -14.02 7.41 -21.41
N ASP A 114 -12.74 7.16 -21.16
CA ASP A 114 -12.07 5.91 -21.49
C ASP A 114 -12.18 4.90 -20.33
N TYR A 115 -13.34 4.30 -20.19
CA TYR A 115 -13.58 3.26 -19.17
C TYR A 115 -13.15 1.86 -19.62
N GLY A 116 -12.63 1.71 -20.84
CA GLY A 116 -12.12 0.44 -21.38
C GLY A 116 -10.66 0.19 -21.02
N THR A 117 -9.88 1.23 -20.79
CA THR A 117 -8.47 1.10 -20.39
C THR A 117 -8.35 0.80 -18.89
N PRO A 118 -7.58 -0.25 -18.50
CA PRO A 118 -7.33 -0.54 -17.09
C PRO A 118 -6.74 0.65 -16.35
N THR A 119 -7.18 0.89 -15.12
CA THR A 119 -6.61 1.91 -14.24
C THR A 119 -5.22 1.47 -13.74
N CYS A 120 -4.46 2.41 -13.16
CA CYS A 120 -3.10 2.14 -12.69
C CYS A 120 -3.02 1.11 -11.54
N ILE A 121 -4.14 0.86 -10.83
CA ILE A 121 -4.22 -0.11 -9.73
C ILE A 121 -4.68 -1.50 -10.19
N ASN A 122 -5.20 -1.62 -11.41
CA ASN A 122 -5.67 -2.90 -11.95
C ASN A 122 -4.52 -3.93 -11.98
N GLY A 123 -4.77 -5.12 -11.41
CA GLY A 123 -3.80 -6.20 -11.33
C GLY A 123 -2.64 -5.98 -10.36
N LYS A 124 -2.57 -4.84 -9.65
CA LYS A 124 -1.52 -4.61 -8.64
C LYS A 124 -1.72 -5.53 -7.44
N ARG A 125 -0.67 -6.23 -7.04
CA ARG A 125 -0.63 -7.01 -5.81
C ARG A 125 -0.70 -6.07 -4.62
N VAL A 126 -1.62 -6.33 -3.67
CA VAL A 126 -1.87 -5.44 -2.53
C VAL A 126 -1.88 -6.21 -1.22
N ALA A 127 -1.00 -5.82 -0.29
CA ALA A 127 -1.03 -6.25 1.09
C ALA A 127 -1.75 -5.22 1.97
N LEU A 128 -2.46 -5.70 2.99
CA LEU A 128 -3.18 -4.87 3.95
C LEU A 128 -2.69 -5.14 5.37
N SER A 129 -2.30 -4.07 6.06
CA SER A 129 -1.95 -4.10 7.48
C SER A 129 -2.59 -2.92 8.20
N GLY A 130 -2.81 -3.06 9.50
CA GLY A 130 -3.32 -1.97 10.30
C GLY A 130 -3.09 -2.14 11.79
N ALA A 131 -2.86 -1.03 12.47
CA ALA A 131 -2.76 -0.94 13.92
C ALA A 131 -3.85 -0.01 14.45
N GLY A 132 -4.59 -0.45 15.46
CA GLY A 132 -5.71 0.30 16.03
C GLY A 132 -6.22 -0.28 17.32
N GLY A 133 -7.45 0.04 17.70
CA GLY A 133 -8.08 -0.44 18.92
C GLY A 133 -8.31 -1.96 18.97
N LYS A 134 -9.18 -2.43 19.85
CA LYS A 134 -9.43 -3.86 20.11
C LYS A 134 -9.77 -4.68 18.87
N ALA A 135 -10.44 -4.07 17.87
CA ALA A 135 -10.79 -4.72 16.61
C ALA A 135 -9.58 -4.89 15.66
N ALA A 136 -8.38 -4.43 16.02
CA ALA A 136 -7.17 -4.55 15.21
C ALA A 136 -7.38 -4.13 13.75
N THR A 137 -8.17 -3.11 13.51
CA THR A 137 -8.56 -2.58 12.19
C THR A 137 -9.30 -3.57 11.27
N ALA A 138 -9.95 -4.60 11.83
CA ALA A 138 -10.60 -5.65 11.04
C ALA A 138 -11.68 -5.11 10.09
N GLY A 139 -12.54 -4.19 10.57
CA GLY A 139 -13.60 -3.58 9.76
C GLY A 139 -13.05 -2.75 8.61
N CYS A 140 -12.01 -1.96 8.87
CA CYS A 140 -11.32 -1.18 7.83
C CYS A 140 -10.69 -2.09 6.77
N ARG A 141 -9.92 -3.11 7.19
CA ARG A 141 -9.23 -4.02 6.26
C ARG A 141 -10.19 -4.79 5.37
N ALA A 142 -11.31 -5.27 5.94
CA ALA A 142 -12.35 -5.97 5.17
C ALA A 142 -12.94 -5.05 4.08
N LYS A 143 -13.33 -3.82 4.43
CA LYS A 143 -13.87 -2.84 3.49
C LYS A 143 -12.84 -2.41 2.43
N LEU A 144 -11.56 -2.28 2.81
CA LEU A 144 -10.50 -1.99 1.84
C LEU A 144 -10.28 -3.16 0.87
N ALA A 145 -10.30 -4.39 1.36
CA ALA A 145 -10.17 -5.57 0.51
C ALA A 145 -11.32 -5.63 -0.51
N GLU A 146 -12.55 -5.39 -0.08
CA GLU A 146 -13.73 -5.31 -0.96
C GLU A 146 -13.55 -4.22 -2.03
N LEU A 147 -13.23 -2.99 -1.62
CA LEU A 147 -13.05 -1.85 -2.54
C LEU A 147 -11.93 -2.10 -3.54
N LEU A 148 -10.77 -2.55 -3.08
CA LEU A 148 -9.61 -2.81 -3.93
C LEU A 148 -9.87 -3.96 -4.93
N THR A 149 -10.60 -5.00 -4.49
CA THR A 149 -11.05 -6.09 -5.38
C THR A 149 -12.03 -5.57 -6.42
N PHE A 150 -12.97 -4.69 -6.05
CA PHE A 150 -13.85 -4.00 -7.01
C PHE A 150 -13.03 -3.19 -8.03
N MET A 151 -11.95 -2.54 -7.60
CA MET A 151 -11.02 -1.81 -8.46
C MET A 151 -10.09 -2.73 -9.28
N LYS A 152 -10.26 -4.05 -9.19
CA LYS A 152 -9.47 -5.07 -9.91
C LYS A 152 -8.01 -5.18 -9.45
N ALA A 153 -7.69 -4.78 -8.22
CA ALA A 153 -6.41 -5.11 -7.61
C ALA A 153 -6.37 -6.58 -7.16
N ASP A 154 -5.16 -7.16 -7.11
CA ASP A 154 -4.90 -8.50 -6.57
C ASP A 154 -4.60 -8.39 -5.07
N VAL A 155 -5.66 -8.44 -4.25
CA VAL A 155 -5.54 -8.28 -2.79
C VAL A 155 -5.11 -9.61 -2.18
N LEU A 156 -3.99 -9.60 -1.45
CA LEU A 156 -3.51 -10.78 -0.74
C LEU A 156 -4.54 -11.23 0.32
N PRO A 157 -4.85 -12.53 0.39
CA PRO A 157 -5.81 -13.05 1.35
C PRO A 157 -5.31 -12.93 2.80
N GLN A 158 -3.99 -13.00 3.00
CA GLN A 158 -3.37 -12.80 4.29
C GLN A 158 -3.25 -11.31 4.59
N GLN A 159 -3.80 -10.90 5.73
CA GLN A 159 -3.78 -9.53 6.23
C GLN A 159 -3.29 -9.50 7.67
N LEU A 160 -2.69 -8.39 8.10
CA LEU A 160 -2.21 -8.22 9.46
C LEU A 160 -2.95 -7.09 10.19
N GLY A 161 -3.55 -7.41 11.33
CA GLY A 161 -4.14 -6.43 12.24
C GLY A 161 -3.49 -6.48 13.62
N ILE A 162 -3.11 -5.31 14.14
CA ILE A 162 -2.49 -5.16 15.45
C ILE A 162 -3.48 -4.46 16.39
N ALA A 163 -3.91 -5.17 17.43
CA ALA A 163 -4.63 -4.56 18.54
C ALA A 163 -3.62 -3.86 19.46
N LEU A 164 -3.77 -2.54 19.60
CA LEU A 164 -2.90 -1.73 20.45
C LEU A 164 -3.26 -1.91 21.93
N PRO A 165 -2.30 -2.22 22.79
CA PRO A 165 -2.52 -2.24 24.22
C PRO A 165 -2.72 -0.80 24.75
N PRO A 166 -3.37 -0.63 25.94
CA PRO A 166 -3.62 0.70 26.51
C PRO A 166 -2.37 1.57 26.64
N GLU A 167 -1.24 0.97 26.97
CA GLU A 167 0.05 1.65 27.16
C GLU A 167 0.56 2.32 25.89
N ALA A 168 0.26 1.72 24.72
CA ALA A 168 0.66 2.30 23.44
C ALA A 168 0.08 3.71 23.24
N TRP A 169 -1.15 3.95 23.71
CA TRP A 169 -1.83 5.24 23.57
C TRP A 169 -1.23 6.34 24.44
N SER A 170 -0.60 5.98 25.55
CA SER A 170 0.06 6.94 26.45
C SER A 170 1.53 7.19 26.06
N THR A 171 2.19 6.22 25.45
CA THR A 171 3.61 6.31 25.07
C THR A 171 3.83 6.69 23.61
N ASP A 172 2.80 6.58 22.76
CA ASP A 172 2.90 6.71 21.30
C ASP A 172 3.89 5.69 20.67
N VAL A 173 4.15 4.55 21.32
CA VAL A 173 5.09 3.52 20.85
C VAL A 173 4.35 2.23 20.47
N LEU A 174 4.63 1.73 19.26
CA LEU A 174 4.17 0.43 18.80
C LEU A 174 5.14 -0.66 19.27
N THR A 175 4.62 -1.60 20.06
CA THR A 175 5.33 -2.83 20.40
C THR A 175 4.60 -4.01 19.77
N LEU A 176 5.35 -4.89 19.12
CA LEU A 176 4.83 -6.13 18.52
C LEU A 176 5.21 -7.32 19.41
N THR A 177 4.29 -8.26 19.58
CA THR A 177 4.60 -9.57 20.15
C THR A 177 5.40 -10.41 19.15
N ASP A 178 6.05 -11.49 19.62
CA ASP A 178 6.78 -12.42 18.74
C ASP A 178 5.87 -13.01 17.65
N GLU A 179 4.62 -13.32 18.00
CA GLU A 179 3.61 -13.83 17.05
C GLU A 179 3.28 -12.78 15.99
N GLN A 180 3.01 -11.53 16.38
CA GLN A 180 2.72 -10.42 15.45
C GLN A 180 3.93 -10.14 14.55
N LEU A 181 5.14 -10.22 15.10
CA LEU A 181 6.37 -10.08 14.32
C LEU A 181 6.55 -11.21 13.31
N ALA A 182 6.22 -12.46 13.69
CA ALA A 182 6.24 -13.59 12.76
C ALA A 182 5.20 -13.43 11.64
N GLN A 183 3.98 -12.96 11.96
CA GLN A 183 2.94 -12.67 10.97
C GLN A 183 3.36 -11.54 10.02
N LEU A 184 4.00 -10.48 10.52
CA LEU A 184 4.52 -9.39 9.70
C LEU A 184 5.63 -9.88 8.75
N LYS A 185 6.52 -10.77 9.22
CA LYS A 185 7.55 -11.41 8.39
C LYS A 185 6.91 -12.25 7.27
N ALA A 186 5.93 -13.08 7.60
CA ALA A 186 5.23 -13.91 6.61
C ALA A 186 4.52 -13.06 5.55
N LEU A 187 3.90 -11.94 5.94
CA LEU A 187 3.27 -11.02 4.99
C LEU A 187 4.32 -10.31 4.12
N ALA A 188 5.49 -9.94 4.69
CA ALA A 188 6.59 -9.37 3.92
C ALA A 188 7.09 -10.32 2.84
N GLU A 189 7.24 -11.62 3.14
CA GLU A 189 7.64 -12.63 2.14
C GLU A 189 6.62 -12.77 0.99
N SER A 190 5.34 -12.55 1.26
CA SER A 190 4.30 -12.65 0.22
C SER A 190 4.19 -11.40 -0.66
N VAL A 191 4.86 -10.30 -0.29
CA VAL A 191 4.85 -9.03 -1.04
C VAL A 191 6.12 -8.85 -1.89
N ILE A 192 7.25 -9.44 -1.46
CA ILE A 192 8.53 -9.45 -2.18
C ILE A 192 8.45 -10.35 -3.41
#